data_414ced2dcbfd868324d2b210365b6875
#
_entry.id   414ced2dcbfd868324d2b210365b6875
#
_cell.length_a   1.000
_cell.length_b   1.000
_cell.length_c   1.000
_cell.angle_alpha   90.00
_cell.angle_beta   90.00
_cell.angle_gamma   90.00
#
_symmetry.space_group_name_H-M   'P 1'
#
loop_
_entity.id
_entity.type
_entity.pdbx_description
1 polymer ?
#
loop_
_entity_poly.entity_id
_entity_poly.type
_entity_poly.pdbx_seq_one_letter_code
_entity_poly.pdbx_strand_id
1 'polypeptide(L)'
;LSAEAMAEHTIGVMLMFSAKLLLSVNNQRKKFWQKYVMNDTLYNKNLLVVGAGKIGRCIVSKAKAFNMNVVGVKKEPTELQNFDKVVATEKLSEYVAWADYVVCTLPLTSETEKIFNYDMFCKMNSEGIFINISRGKLVDENEIIKALEEKAIKGAALDVFDVEPLPKDSPLWDMENVIVTTHSSGRIENFIDKTIPVFIDSFESFTKDKKPKTVIDLDKRY
;
A
#
# COMPACT_ATOMS: atom_id res chain seq x y z
N LEU A 1 5.13 11.51 10.52
CA LEU A 1 6.55 11.25 10.17
C LEU A 1 6.65 10.10 9.15
N SER A 2 6.06 8.95 9.42
CA SER A 2 6.17 7.77 8.56
C SER A 2 5.40 7.86 7.22
N ALA A 3 4.43 8.76 7.09
CA ALA A 3 3.57 8.82 5.91
C ALA A 3 4.34 9.12 4.61
N GLU A 4 5.37 9.97 4.69
CA GLU A 4 6.22 10.27 3.54
C GLU A 4 7.05 9.06 3.12
N ALA A 5 7.70 8.38 4.09
CA ALA A 5 8.48 7.17 3.81
C ALA A 5 7.61 6.05 3.22
N MET A 6 6.41 5.83 3.79
CA MET A 6 5.46 4.85 3.26
C MET A 6 5.00 5.19 1.84
N ALA A 7 4.80 6.47 1.55
CA ALA A 7 4.43 6.92 0.22
C ALA A 7 5.58 6.72 -0.79
N GLU A 8 6.82 7.02 -0.40
CA GLU A 8 8.01 6.79 -1.22
C GLU A 8 8.24 5.30 -1.47
N HIS A 9 8.10 4.47 -0.43
CA HIS A 9 8.14 3.02 -0.54
C HIS A 9 7.10 2.52 -1.55
N THR A 10 5.85 3.00 -1.45
CA THR A 10 4.76 2.61 -2.36
C THR A 10 5.09 2.95 -3.81
N ILE A 11 5.53 4.18 -4.10
CA ILE A 11 5.96 4.56 -5.45
C ILE A 11 7.16 3.72 -5.90
N GLY A 12 8.11 3.45 -5.00
CA GLY A 12 9.27 2.60 -5.28
C GLY A 12 8.86 1.21 -5.77
N VAL A 13 7.96 0.52 -5.06
CA VAL A 13 7.50 -0.82 -5.48
C VAL A 13 6.66 -0.77 -6.75
N MET A 14 5.86 0.28 -6.96
CA MET A 14 5.14 0.47 -8.23
C MET A 14 6.12 0.60 -9.41
N LEU A 15 7.22 1.35 -9.25
CA LEU A 15 8.29 1.48 -10.24
C LEU A 15 9.05 0.16 -10.44
N MET A 16 9.24 -0.65 -9.39
CA MET A 16 9.84 -1.98 -9.52
C MET A 16 9.04 -2.89 -10.45
N PHE A 17 7.71 -2.82 -10.40
CA PHE A 17 6.83 -3.57 -11.32
C PHE A 17 6.85 -2.97 -12.72
N SER A 18 6.59 -1.67 -12.87
CA SER A 18 6.46 -1.03 -14.18
C SER A 18 7.78 -1.06 -14.97
N ALA A 19 8.89 -0.71 -14.36
CA ALA A 19 10.21 -0.70 -14.98
C ALA A 19 10.93 -2.08 -14.93
N LYS A 20 10.26 -3.14 -14.45
CA LYS A 20 10.81 -4.50 -14.31
C LYS A 20 12.16 -4.55 -13.62
N LEU A 21 12.36 -3.71 -12.60
CA LEU A 21 13.64 -3.60 -11.90
C LEU A 21 14.02 -4.90 -11.17
N LEU A 22 13.03 -5.62 -10.62
CA LEU A 22 13.27 -6.91 -9.96
C LEU A 22 13.84 -7.94 -10.96
N LEU A 23 13.26 -8.03 -12.15
CA LEU A 23 13.77 -8.87 -13.22
C LEU A 23 15.22 -8.48 -13.59
N SER A 24 15.49 -7.19 -13.71
CA SER A 24 16.82 -6.67 -14.02
C SER A 24 17.85 -7.03 -12.95
N VAL A 25 17.50 -6.91 -11.66
CA VAL A 25 18.36 -7.30 -10.54
C VAL A 25 18.62 -8.82 -10.54
N ASN A 26 17.60 -9.64 -10.80
CA ASN A 26 17.74 -11.08 -10.88
C ASN A 26 18.63 -11.51 -12.06
N ASN A 27 18.47 -10.87 -13.21
CA ASN A 27 19.31 -11.09 -14.39
C ASN A 27 20.76 -10.68 -14.13
N GLN A 28 21.00 -9.56 -13.45
CA GLN A 28 22.34 -9.12 -13.03
C GLN A 28 23.03 -10.19 -12.17
N ARG A 29 22.32 -10.77 -11.19
CA ARG A 29 22.87 -11.84 -10.33
C ARG A 29 23.25 -13.09 -11.14
N LYS A 30 22.48 -13.40 -12.18
CA LYS A 30 22.72 -14.52 -13.11
C LYS A 30 23.73 -14.17 -14.21
N LYS A 31 24.26 -12.94 -14.27
CA LYS A 31 25.12 -12.42 -15.36
C LYS A 31 24.47 -12.59 -16.72
N PHE A 32 23.15 -12.45 -16.79
CA PHE A 32 22.35 -12.66 -17.99
C PHE A 32 21.93 -11.32 -18.59
N TRP A 33 22.39 -11.03 -19.81
CA TRP A 33 21.97 -9.87 -20.59
C TRP A 33 20.71 -10.19 -21.36
N GLN A 34 19.55 -9.89 -20.79
CA GLN A 34 18.26 -10.06 -21.47
C GLN A 34 18.03 -8.89 -22.44
N LYS A 35 18.10 -9.20 -23.74
CA LYS A 35 17.77 -8.26 -24.79
C LYS A 35 16.25 -8.11 -24.89
N TYR A 36 15.76 -6.91 -25.17
CA TYR A 36 14.34 -6.63 -25.39
C TYR A 36 13.42 -6.81 -24.17
N VAL A 37 13.83 -6.31 -23.01
CA VAL A 37 12.90 -6.12 -21.88
C VAL A 37 12.01 -4.93 -22.19
N MET A 38 10.69 -5.17 -22.32
CA MET A 38 9.71 -4.12 -22.53
C MET A 38 9.19 -3.64 -21.17
N ASN A 39 9.53 -2.41 -20.81
CA ASN A 39 9.03 -1.76 -19.61
C ASN A 39 7.63 -1.18 -19.84
N ASP A 40 6.86 -1.06 -18.78
CA ASP A 40 5.65 -0.23 -18.70
C ASP A 40 5.99 1.07 -17.95
N THR A 41 5.02 1.96 -17.84
CA THR A 41 5.17 3.25 -17.13
C THR A 41 4.00 3.43 -16.15
N LEU A 42 4.16 4.35 -15.20
CA LEU A 42 3.06 4.78 -14.33
C LEU A 42 2.17 5.86 -15.00
N TYR A 43 2.62 6.42 -16.11
CA TYR A 43 1.92 7.47 -16.85
C TYR A 43 0.53 7.00 -17.32
N ASN A 44 -0.50 7.76 -16.97
CA ASN A 44 -1.92 7.46 -17.25
C ASN A 44 -2.45 6.15 -16.63
N LYS A 45 -1.70 5.47 -15.76
CA LYS A 45 -2.21 4.30 -15.03
C LYS A 45 -3.19 4.72 -13.93
N ASN A 46 -4.08 3.79 -13.62
CA ASN A 46 -5.15 3.96 -12.65
C ASN A 46 -4.69 3.48 -11.28
N LEU A 47 -4.69 4.36 -10.30
CA LEU A 47 -4.35 4.08 -8.91
C LEU A 47 -5.60 4.15 -8.03
N LEU A 48 -5.92 3.05 -7.36
CA LEU A 48 -6.91 3.00 -6.30
C LEU A 48 -6.22 3.03 -4.93
N VAL A 49 -6.49 4.06 -4.13
CA VAL A 49 -6.00 4.17 -2.76
C VAL A 49 -7.14 3.82 -1.80
N VAL A 50 -7.07 2.62 -1.23
CA VAL A 50 -8.08 2.13 -0.28
C VAL A 50 -7.68 2.57 1.12
N GLY A 51 -8.32 3.66 1.58
CA GLY A 51 -7.97 4.40 2.78
C GLY A 51 -7.39 5.79 2.47
N ALA A 52 -8.24 6.75 2.09
CA ALA A 52 -7.83 8.13 1.74
C ALA A 52 -7.48 8.99 2.99
N GLY A 53 -6.72 8.40 3.93
CA GLY A 53 -6.20 9.06 5.13
C GLY A 53 -4.89 9.83 4.87
N LYS A 54 -4.10 10.05 5.93
CA LYS A 54 -2.83 10.79 5.85
C LYS A 54 -1.82 10.12 4.90
N ILE A 55 -1.64 8.80 5.03
CA ILE A 55 -0.71 8.03 4.18
C ILE A 55 -1.21 8.04 2.73
N GLY A 56 -2.49 7.75 2.50
CA GLY A 56 -3.08 7.77 1.17
C GLY A 56 -2.88 9.10 0.45
N ARG A 57 -3.07 10.23 1.14
CA ARG A 57 -2.83 11.57 0.57
C ARG A 57 -1.36 11.81 0.18
N CYS A 58 -0.40 11.33 0.98
CA CYS A 58 1.01 11.43 0.63
C CYS A 58 1.34 10.59 -0.62
N ILE A 59 0.78 9.38 -0.74
CA ILE A 59 0.92 8.53 -1.92
C ILE A 59 0.37 9.23 -3.16
N VAL A 60 -0.85 9.76 -3.06
CA VAL A 60 -1.52 10.43 -4.19
C VAL A 60 -0.77 11.68 -4.65
N SER A 61 -0.26 12.47 -3.72
CA SER A 61 0.57 13.64 -4.06
C SER A 61 1.78 13.26 -4.92
N LYS A 62 2.42 12.12 -4.63
CA LYS A 62 3.56 11.61 -5.41
C LYS A 62 3.10 10.97 -6.73
N ALA A 63 2.00 10.21 -6.72
CA ALA A 63 1.44 9.57 -7.92
C ALA A 63 1.02 10.59 -9.00
N LYS A 64 0.55 11.77 -8.59
CA LYS A 64 0.22 12.86 -9.53
C LYS A 64 1.44 13.39 -10.29
N ALA A 65 2.64 13.30 -9.74
CA ALA A 65 3.87 13.65 -10.48
C ALA A 65 4.15 12.68 -11.64
N PHE A 66 3.57 11.48 -11.61
CA PHE A 66 3.60 10.50 -12.70
C PHE A 66 2.36 10.57 -13.62
N ASN A 67 1.52 11.59 -13.47
CA ASN A 67 0.26 11.77 -14.20
C ASN A 67 -0.69 10.55 -14.09
N MET A 68 -0.74 9.90 -12.93
CA MET A 68 -1.68 8.81 -12.67
C MET A 68 -3.10 9.34 -12.49
N ASN A 69 -4.09 8.53 -12.88
CA ASN A 69 -5.49 8.73 -12.52
C ASN A 69 -5.72 8.13 -11.14
N VAL A 70 -6.28 8.89 -10.19
CA VAL A 70 -6.32 8.47 -8.80
C VAL A 70 -7.72 8.51 -8.22
N VAL A 71 -8.18 7.36 -7.73
CA VAL A 71 -9.43 7.25 -6.97
C VAL A 71 -9.11 6.84 -5.53
N GLY A 72 -9.75 7.50 -4.57
CA GLY A 72 -9.68 7.17 -3.15
C GLY A 72 -10.91 6.44 -2.66
N VAL A 73 -10.75 5.49 -1.75
CA VAL A 73 -11.86 4.86 -1.02
C VAL A 73 -11.83 5.32 0.44
N LYS A 74 -12.97 5.77 0.95
CA LYS A 74 -13.13 6.24 2.33
C LYS A 74 -14.55 5.96 2.81
N LYS A 75 -14.73 5.61 4.10
CA LYS A 75 -16.07 5.34 4.68
C LYS A 75 -17.05 6.50 4.48
N GLU A 76 -16.58 7.71 4.70
CA GLU A 76 -17.33 8.95 4.45
C GLU A 76 -16.62 9.72 3.33
N PRO A 77 -17.09 9.62 2.08
CA PRO A 77 -16.45 10.29 0.95
C PRO A 77 -16.51 11.82 1.10
N THR A 78 -15.36 12.44 0.88
CA THR A 78 -15.24 13.90 0.82
C THR A 78 -14.28 14.25 -0.30
N GLU A 79 -14.43 15.40 -0.92
CA GLU A 79 -13.43 15.90 -1.86
C GLU A 79 -12.06 16.04 -1.16
N LEU A 80 -11.04 15.52 -1.77
CA LEU A 80 -9.68 15.57 -1.26
C LEU A 80 -8.73 16.04 -2.37
N GLN A 81 -7.80 16.91 -1.98
CA GLN A 81 -6.80 17.43 -2.90
C GLN A 81 -6.00 16.29 -3.57
N ASN A 82 -5.75 16.43 -4.88
CA ASN A 82 -5.03 15.49 -5.74
C ASN A 82 -5.74 14.16 -6.03
N PHE A 83 -6.91 13.89 -5.48
CA PHE A 83 -7.75 12.79 -5.93
C PHE A 83 -8.64 13.27 -7.07
N ASP A 84 -8.77 12.46 -8.13
CA ASP A 84 -9.73 12.73 -9.19
C ASP A 84 -11.15 12.42 -8.73
N LYS A 85 -11.26 11.45 -7.80
CA LYS A 85 -12.53 11.07 -7.17
C LYS A 85 -12.27 10.40 -5.82
N VAL A 86 -13.19 10.59 -4.87
CA VAL A 86 -13.25 9.81 -3.64
C VAL A 86 -14.62 9.15 -3.53
N VAL A 87 -14.62 7.84 -3.30
CA VAL A 87 -15.84 7.01 -3.25
C VAL A 87 -16.00 6.32 -1.90
N ALA A 88 -17.22 5.89 -1.61
CA ALA A 88 -17.54 5.14 -0.40
C ALA A 88 -17.01 3.70 -0.46
N THR A 89 -16.84 3.06 0.70
CA THR A 89 -16.30 1.69 0.82
C THR A 89 -17.14 0.66 0.05
N GLU A 90 -18.44 0.87 -0.05
CA GLU A 90 -19.38 0.00 -0.79
C GLU A 90 -19.09 -0.06 -2.30
N LYS A 91 -18.35 0.94 -2.80
CA LYS A 91 -17.90 1.01 -4.19
C LYS A 91 -16.55 0.33 -4.43
N LEU A 92 -15.91 -0.23 -3.40
CA LEU A 92 -14.57 -0.84 -3.51
C LEU A 92 -14.51 -1.87 -4.64
N SER A 93 -15.48 -2.79 -4.70
CA SER A 93 -15.52 -3.85 -5.71
C SER A 93 -15.64 -3.35 -7.17
N GLU A 94 -16.25 -2.18 -7.38
CA GLU A 94 -16.33 -1.54 -8.69
C GLU A 94 -14.97 -0.97 -9.11
N TYR A 95 -14.27 -0.33 -8.18
CA TYR A 95 -13.03 0.38 -8.49
C TYR A 95 -11.78 -0.51 -8.47
N VAL A 96 -11.79 -1.67 -7.81
CA VAL A 96 -10.67 -2.62 -7.94
C VAL A 96 -10.54 -3.17 -9.36
N ALA A 97 -11.65 -3.31 -10.09
CA ALA A 97 -11.65 -3.74 -11.49
C ALA A 97 -11.09 -2.67 -12.45
N TRP A 98 -11.22 -1.40 -12.08
CA TRP A 98 -10.71 -0.26 -12.87
C TRP A 98 -9.21 -0.03 -12.68
N ALA A 99 -8.64 -0.44 -11.53
CA ALA A 99 -7.31 -0.06 -11.10
C ALA A 99 -6.21 -0.93 -11.72
N ASP A 100 -5.13 -0.30 -12.18
CA ASP A 100 -3.87 -0.97 -12.49
C ASP A 100 -3.04 -1.22 -11.21
N TYR A 101 -3.19 -0.34 -10.21
CA TYR A 101 -2.57 -0.45 -8.89
C TYR A 101 -3.60 -0.23 -7.80
N VAL A 102 -3.68 -1.17 -6.85
CA VAL A 102 -4.52 -1.08 -5.66
C VAL A 102 -3.62 -1.00 -4.43
N VAL A 103 -3.69 0.11 -3.70
CA VAL A 103 -2.87 0.33 -2.49
C VAL A 103 -3.77 0.35 -1.26
N CYS A 104 -3.53 -0.59 -0.33
CA CYS A 104 -4.24 -0.66 0.94
C CYS A 104 -3.53 0.16 2.02
N THR A 105 -4.23 1.16 2.57
CA THR A 105 -3.82 2.00 3.69
C THR A 105 -4.91 2.12 4.76
N LEU A 106 -5.84 1.14 4.79
CA LEU A 106 -6.91 1.09 5.79
C LEU A 106 -6.38 0.77 7.19
N PRO A 107 -7.01 1.26 8.26
CA PRO A 107 -6.80 0.70 9.58
C PRO A 107 -7.43 -0.70 9.66
N LEU A 108 -6.85 -1.58 10.49
CA LEU A 108 -7.45 -2.86 10.82
C LEU A 108 -8.56 -2.67 11.86
N THR A 109 -9.77 -3.01 11.48
CA THR A 109 -10.97 -3.03 12.34
C THR A 109 -11.76 -4.30 12.06
N SER A 110 -12.80 -4.60 12.85
CA SER A 110 -13.71 -5.72 12.57
C SER A 110 -14.42 -5.60 11.21
N GLU A 111 -14.59 -4.40 10.68
CA GLU A 111 -15.21 -4.16 9.37
C GLU A 111 -14.24 -4.33 8.20
N THR A 112 -12.93 -4.18 8.45
CA THR A 112 -11.89 -4.20 7.42
C THR A 112 -11.02 -5.45 7.44
N GLU A 113 -11.16 -6.30 8.47
CA GLU A 113 -10.46 -7.58 8.54
C GLU A 113 -10.85 -8.46 7.34
N LYS A 114 -9.84 -8.97 6.62
CA LYS A 114 -10.01 -9.79 5.40
C LYS A 114 -10.89 -9.16 4.32
N ILE A 115 -10.91 -7.81 4.24
CA ILE A 115 -11.64 -7.09 3.18
C ILE A 115 -11.10 -7.44 1.79
N PHE A 116 -9.83 -7.83 1.68
CA PHE A 116 -9.22 -8.38 0.49
C PHE A 116 -9.15 -9.90 0.60
N ASN A 117 -10.16 -10.55 0.06
CA ASN A 117 -10.31 -11.99 -0.07
C ASN A 117 -10.17 -12.42 -1.53
N TYR A 118 -10.25 -13.71 -1.82
CA TYR A 118 -10.13 -14.27 -3.16
C TYR A 118 -11.13 -13.65 -4.15
N ASP A 119 -12.39 -13.50 -3.73
CA ASP A 119 -13.43 -12.88 -4.56
C ASP A 119 -13.09 -11.43 -4.92
N MET A 120 -12.47 -10.69 -4.00
CA MET A 120 -12.03 -9.33 -4.26
C MET A 120 -10.85 -9.30 -5.24
N PHE A 121 -9.90 -10.23 -5.11
CA PHE A 121 -8.79 -10.37 -6.06
C PHE A 121 -9.27 -10.78 -7.45
N CYS A 122 -10.26 -11.67 -7.56
CA CYS A 122 -10.87 -12.06 -8.84
C CYS A 122 -11.60 -10.89 -9.54
N LYS A 123 -12.03 -9.87 -8.79
CA LYS A 123 -12.63 -8.65 -9.35
C LYS A 123 -11.60 -7.64 -9.81
N MET A 124 -10.35 -7.74 -9.37
CA MET A 124 -9.28 -6.84 -9.83
C MET A 124 -9.01 -7.05 -11.34
N ASN A 125 -8.40 -6.04 -11.93
CA ASN A 125 -7.79 -6.21 -13.24
C ASN A 125 -6.72 -7.31 -13.16
N SER A 126 -6.74 -8.30 -14.06
CA SER A 126 -5.76 -9.39 -14.09
C SER A 126 -4.32 -8.92 -14.31
N GLU A 127 -4.12 -7.75 -14.91
CA GLU A 127 -2.83 -7.06 -15.03
C GLU A 127 -2.54 -6.14 -13.82
N GLY A 128 -3.43 -6.10 -12.84
CA GLY A 128 -3.35 -5.24 -11.66
C GLY A 128 -2.32 -5.72 -10.63
N ILE A 129 -1.76 -4.76 -9.92
CA ILE A 129 -0.81 -4.97 -8.82
C ILE A 129 -1.48 -4.57 -7.51
N PHE A 130 -1.45 -5.48 -6.53
CA PHE A 130 -1.93 -5.21 -5.18
C PHE A 130 -0.78 -4.83 -4.24
N ILE A 131 -0.94 -3.79 -3.44
CA ILE A 131 0.09 -3.29 -2.51
C ILE A 131 -0.50 -3.15 -1.11
N ASN A 132 0.04 -3.87 -0.13
CA ASN A 132 -0.37 -3.75 1.27
C ASN A 132 0.79 -3.22 2.13
N ILE A 133 0.65 -1.99 2.60
CA ILE A 133 1.60 -1.33 3.51
C ILE A 133 0.95 -1.01 4.88
N SER A 134 -0.20 -1.61 5.17
CA SER A 134 -1.00 -1.28 6.36
C SER A 134 -0.93 -2.37 7.43
N ARG A 135 -1.78 -3.40 7.34
CA ARG A 135 -1.80 -4.55 8.26
C ARG A 135 -2.05 -5.85 7.49
N GLY A 136 -1.39 -6.94 7.90
CA GLY A 136 -1.52 -8.25 7.25
C GLY A 136 -2.97 -8.74 7.23
N LYS A 137 -3.66 -8.70 8.36
CA LYS A 137 -5.05 -9.17 8.53
C LYS A 137 -6.12 -8.44 7.71
N LEU A 138 -5.78 -7.39 6.97
CA LEU A 138 -6.68 -6.80 5.96
C LEU A 138 -6.85 -7.70 4.74
N VAL A 139 -5.93 -8.65 4.57
CA VAL A 139 -5.87 -9.62 3.48
C VAL A 139 -6.07 -11.01 4.07
N ASP A 140 -6.78 -11.90 3.40
CA ASP A 140 -6.66 -13.31 3.67
C ASP A 140 -5.39 -13.84 2.96
N GLU A 141 -4.36 -14.19 3.76
CA GLU A 141 -3.04 -14.52 3.23
C GLU A 141 -3.06 -15.78 2.34
N ASN A 142 -3.86 -16.79 2.69
CA ASN A 142 -4.00 -17.97 1.85
C ASN A 142 -4.69 -17.65 0.52
N GLU A 143 -5.63 -16.74 0.55
CA GLU A 143 -6.42 -16.37 -0.63
C GLU A 143 -5.66 -15.47 -1.58
N ILE A 144 -4.78 -14.58 -1.10
CA ILE A 144 -3.89 -13.84 -2.01
C ILE A 144 -2.83 -14.74 -2.63
N ILE A 145 -2.28 -15.72 -1.88
CA ILE A 145 -1.37 -16.73 -2.45
C ILE A 145 -2.06 -17.44 -3.61
N LYS A 146 -3.26 -17.95 -3.38
CA LYS A 146 -4.07 -18.59 -4.42
C LYS A 146 -4.31 -17.69 -5.62
N ALA A 147 -4.69 -16.43 -5.39
CA ALA A 147 -4.96 -15.46 -6.46
C ALA A 147 -3.71 -15.17 -7.31
N LEU A 148 -2.52 -15.16 -6.69
CA LEU A 148 -1.24 -14.97 -7.37
C LEU A 148 -0.83 -16.21 -8.19
N GLU A 149 -1.02 -17.42 -7.64
CA GLU A 149 -0.75 -18.70 -8.32
C GLU A 149 -1.66 -18.89 -9.54
N GLU A 150 -2.94 -18.59 -9.38
CA GLU A 150 -3.95 -18.70 -10.45
C GLU A 150 -3.92 -17.51 -11.42
N LYS A 151 -3.04 -16.51 -11.18
CA LYS A 151 -2.90 -15.30 -11.99
C LYS A 151 -4.20 -14.48 -12.08
N ALA A 152 -5.02 -14.51 -11.04
CA ALA A 152 -6.18 -13.62 -10.91
C ALA A 152 -5.72 -12.15 -10.83
N ILE A 153 -4.52 -11.90 -10.28
CA ILE A 153 -3.81 -10.63 -10.32
C ILE A 153 -2.38 -10.85 -10.82
N LYS A 154 -1.78 -9.82 -11.40
CA LYS A 154 -0.43 -9.88 -11.97
C LYS A 154 0.65 -10.06 -10.91
N GLY A 155 0.50 -9.41 -9.77
CA GLY A 155 1.49 -9.46 -8.69
C GLY A 155 1.08 -8.68 -7.46
N ALA A 156 1.90 -8.78 -6.41
CA ALA A 156 1.69 -8.05 -5.17
C ALA A 156 2.99 -7.52 -4.56
N ALA A 157 2.89 -6.42 -3.81
CA ALA A 157 3.93 -5.98 -2.87
C ALA A 157 3.35 -5.98 -1.46
N LEU A 158 3.96 -6.75 -0.57
CA LEU A 158 3.48 -6.97 0.78
C LEU A 158 4.56 -6.55 1.79
N ASP A 159 4.27 -5.53 2.59
CA ASP A 159 5.13 -5.06 3.67
C ASP A 159 4.71 -5.64 5.02
N VAL A 160 3.51 -6.22 5.08
CA VAL A 160 2.85 -6.71 6.29
C VAL A 160 2.16 -8.05 6.04
N PHE A 161 2.14 -8.91 7.08
CA PHE A 161 1.69 -10.29 6.98
C PHE A 161 0.77 -10.64 8.15
N ASP A 162 0.04 -11.74 8.03
CA ASP A 162 -0.84 -12.22 9.09
C ASP A 162 -0.02 -12.65 10.31
N VAL A 163 1.10 -13.35 10.08
CA VAL A 163 2.11 -13.70 11.08
C VAL A 163 3.42 -12.99 10.76
N GLU A 164 3.95 -12.23 11.70
CA GLU A 164 5.23 -11.53 11.60
C GLU A 164 6.21 -11.97 12.69
N PRO A 165 7.46 -12.34 12.36
CA PRO A 165 8.06 -12.39 11.02
C PRO A 165 7.39 -13.43 10.10
N LEU A 166 7.34 -13.12 8.78
CA LEU A 166 6.82 -14.06 7.77
C LEU A 166 7.54 -15.42 7.92
N PRO A 167 6.79 -16.55 8.08
CA PRO A 167 7.37 -17.87 8.20
C PRO A 167 8.32 -18.20 7.04
N LYS A 168 9.39 -18.93 7.34
CA LYS A 168 10.43 -19.27 6.34
C LYS A 168 9.93 -20.19 5.22
N ASP A 169 8.87 -20.95 5.49
CA ASP A 169 8.20 -21.86 4.58
C ASP A 169 7.02 -21.22 3.84
N SER A 170 6.78 -19.93 4.02
CA SER A 170 5.75 -19.22 3.25
C SER A 170 6.10 -19.20 1.76
N PRO A 171 5.17 -19.60 0.87
CA PRO A 171 5.39 -19.59 -0.57
C PRO A 171 5.62 -18.18 -1.12
N LEU A 172 5.21 -17.13 -0.41
CA LEU A 172 5.41 -15.73 -0.82
C LEU A 172 6.88 -15.37 -1.04
N TRP A 173 7.84 -16.07 -0.38
CA TRP A 173 9.27 -15.84 -0.56
C TRP A 173 9.78 -16.21 -1.96
N ASP A 174 9.20 -17.23 -2.58
CA ASP A 174 9.66 -17.82 -3.83
C ASP A 174 8.85 -17.35 -5.06
N MET A 175 7.77 -16.60 -4.83
CA MET A 175 6.93 -16.06 -5.91
C MET A 175 7.64 -14.94 -6.67
N GLU A 176 7.91 -15.12 -7.96
CA GLU A 176 8.59 -14.13 -8.83
C GLU A 176 7.73 -12.85 -9.05
N ASN A 177 6.42 -12.94 -8.86
CA ASN A 177 5.46 -11.84 -8.99
C ASN A 177 5.12 -11.17 -7.65
N VAL A 178 5.88 -11.47 -6.59
CA VAL A 178 5.69 -10.88 -5.26
C VAL A 178 6.94 -10.12 -4.82
N ILE A 179 6.74 -8.95 -4.24
CA ILE A 179 7.78 -8.21 -3.51
C ILE A 179 7.43 -8.27 -2.02
N VAL A 180 8.30 -8.89 -1.23
CA VAL A 180 8.21 -8.95 0.22
C VAL A 180 9.13 -7.91 0.83
N THR A 181 8.60 -7.09 1.74
CA THR A 181 9.39 -6.23 2.62
C THR A 181 8.99 -6.48 4.09
N THR A 182 9.84 -6.15 5.04
CA THR A 182 9.78 -6.68 6.41
C THR A 182 9.16 -5.67 7.39
N HIS A 183 7.94 -5.22 7.11
CA HIS A 183 7.22 -4.19 7.88
C HIS A 183 8.10 -2.96 8.09
N SER A 184 8.71 -2.50 7.01
CA SER A 184 9.74 -1.47 7.01
C SER A 184 9.35 -0.21 6.24
N SER A 185 8.24 -0.21 5.52
CA SER A 185 7.80 0.91 4.68
C SER A 185 7.69 2.24 5.43
N GLY A 186 7.38 2.20 6.72
CA GLY A 186 7.29 3.38 7.59
C GLY A 186 8.52 3.65 8.44
N ARG A 187 9.56 2.83 8.37
CA ARG A 187 10.79 3.00 9.15
C ARG A 187 11.69 4.03 8.50
N ILE A 188 12.12 5.01 9.27
CA ILE A 188 13.00 6.09 8.81
C ILE A 188 14.23 6.18 9.70
N GLU A 189 15.35 6.56 9.12
CA GLU A 189 16.55 6.89 9.89
C GLU A 189 16.27 8.03 10.87
N ASN A 190 16.89 7.97 12.03
CA ASN A 190 16.73 8.96 13.12
C ASN A 190 15.26 9.13 13.54
N PHE A 191 14.48 8.04 13.54
CA PHE A 191 13.07 8.05 13.95
C PHE A 191 12.86 8.65 15.34
N ILE A 192 13.72 8.30 16.31
CA ILE A 192 13.64 8.79 17.68
C ILE A 192 13.80 10.31 17.70
N ASP A 193 14.83 10.85 17.06
CA ASP A 193 15.13 12.29 17.04
C ASP A 193 13.99 13.09 16.40
N LYS A 194 13.34 12.53 15.39
CA LYS A 194 12.19 13.14 14.72
C LYS A 194 10.90 13.02 15.52
N THR A 195 10.80 12.03 16.43
CA THR A 195 9.60 11.77 17.24
C THR A 195 9.60 12.57 18.53
N ILE A 196 10.77 12.79 19.14
CA ILE A 196 10.90 13.54 20.40
C ILE A 196 10.22 14.91 20.34
N PRO A 197 10.41 15.77 19.33
CA PRO A 197 9.73 17.06 19.24
C PRO A 197 8.20 16.95 19.22
N VAL A 198 7.67 15.92 18.54
CA VAL A 198 6.22 15.67 18.48
C VAL A 198 5.68 15.23 19.83
N PHE A 199 6.44 14.41 20.55
CA PHE A 199 6.11 14.00 21.92
C PHE A 199 6.12 15.19 22.87
N ILE A 200 7.15 16.04 22.83
CA ILE A 200 7.27 17.24 23.64
C ILE A 200 6.08 18.19 23.39
N ASP A 201 5.74 18.49 22.12
CA ASP A 201 4.58 19.35 21.78
C ASP A 201 3.27 18.78 22.33
N SER A 202 3.10 17.45 22.24
CA SER A 202 1.91 16.77 22.80
C SER A 202 1.86 16.82 24.33
N PHE A 203 2.99 16.59 24.97
CA PHE A 203 3.12 16.63 26.43
C PHE A 203 2.88 18.05 26.97
N GLU A 204 3.50 19.07 26.36
CA GLU A 204 3.26 20.46 26.73
C GLU A 204 1.81 20.91 26.51
N SER A 205 1.16 20.43 25.45
CA SER A 205 -0.25 20.69 25.23
C SER A 205 -1.10 20.09 26.34
N PHE A 206 -0.82 18.84 26.69
CA PHE A 206 -1.53 18.13 27.77
C PHE A 206 -1.35 18.83 29.13
N THR A 207 -0.14 19.23 29.49
CA THR A 207 0.15 19.91 30.78
C THR A 207 -0.45 21.32 30.89
N LYS A 208 -0.80 21.91 29.75
CA LYS A 208 -1.45 23.22 29.66
C LYS A 208 -2.98 23.12 29.43
N ASP A 209 -3.59 21.97 29.70
CA ASP A 209 -5.01 21.66 29.46
C ASP A 209 -5.47 21.97 28.02
N LYS A 210 -4.55 21.88 27.06
CA LYS A 210 -4.85 22.01 25.63
C LYS A 210 -4.95 20.63 25.00
N LYS A 211 -5.87 20.48 24.04
CA LYS A 211 -5.96 19.22 23.27
C LYS A 211 -4.69 19.02 22.44
N PRO A 212 -3.92 17.92 22.66
CA PRO A 212 -2.77 17.61 21.83
C PRO A 212 -3.19 17.41 20.35
N LYS A 213 -2.29 17.70 19.42
CA LYS A 213 -2.55 17.52 17.98
C LYS A 213 -2.68 16.05 17.55
N THR A 214 -2.13 15.14 18.38
CA THR A 214 -2.03 13.70 18.09
C THR A 214 -2.90 12.88 19.04
N VAL A 215 -4.15 13.27 19.24
CA VAL A 215 -5.11 12.52 20.06
C VAL A 215 -5.69 11.38 19.24
N ILE A 216 -5.65 10.17 19.81
CA ILE A 216 -6.31 8.99 19.26
C ILE A 216 -7.78 9.00 19.74
N ASP A 217 -8.68 8.77 18.83
CA ASP A 217 -10.09 8.52 19.15
C ASP A 217 -10.20 7.06 19.64
N LEU A 218 -10.47 6.88 20.94
CA LEU A 218 -10.52 5.55 21.56
C LEU A 218 -11.68 4.70 21.05
N ASP A 219 -12.76 5.31 20.62
CA ASP A 219 -13.92 4.60 20.07
C ASP A 219 -13.63 4.09 18.65
N LYS A 220 -12.91 4.89 17.87
CA LYS A 220 -12.48 4.52 16.51
C LYS A 220 -11.19 3.72 16.49
N ARG A 221 -10.41 3.73 17.57
CA ARG A 221 -9.08 3.09 17.70
C ARG A 221 -8.01 3.57 16.71
N TYR A 222 -8.16 4.78 16.15
CA TYR A 222 -7.17 5.42 15.26
C TYR A 222 -7.30 6.95 15.25
#